data_8feff8c6e558c3bcfb2f239c67f2d3fb
#
_entry.id   8feff8c6e558c3bcfb2f239c67f2d3fb
#
_cell.length_a   1.000
_cell.length_b   1.000
_cell.length_c   1.000
_cell.angle_alpha   90.00
_cell.angle_beta   90.00
_cell.angle_gamma   90.00
#
_symmetry.space_group_name_H-M   'P 1'
#
loop_
_entity.id
_entity.type
_entity.pdbx_description
1 polymer ?
#
loop_
_entity_poly.entity_id
_entity_poly.type
_entity_poly.pdbx_seq_one_letter_code
_entity_poly.pdbx_strand_id
1 'polypeptide(L)'
;MTEITKEKEFAELGDLLLDSGQVLRDARLCYQLVGTPNAERDNLVLVPSYYGGSHWGNLPLLGAGSPLADGEHCVVLTNLFGAGWSSSPSNASPGQRAADFPRISLADNVRAQARLLDQLFGEQWQLRLVTGWSMGGMQALHWALLFPEKVQRILPFCCTAKCWPHNLVFLEGVKAALCADSAWQQGRYGAPPERGLRAFGRAYAGWAYSQAFFRREQWRALGFSSLEGLLVYWEEDHLQQDANDLLCVLDTWQSADPAKLPGFDSLEAALSSLVARAIIMPSSSDLYFTVDDARHEAALMANAELRVLASDWGHCAGGPGRSESAMAQVFEAMADLLGDAV
;
A
#
# COMPACT_ATOMS: atom_id res chain seq x y z
N MET A 1 -14.99 -22.86 5.77
CA MET A 1 -14.01 -22.07 5.00
C MET A 1 -12.61 -22.55 5.41
N THR A 2 -11.79 -22.95 4.46
CA THR A 2 -10.41 -23.33 4.70
C THR A 2 -9.63 -22.07 5.08
N GLU A 3 -8.90 -22.10 6.19
CA GLU A 3 -8.01 -21.00 6.58
C GLU A 3 -6.97 -20.82 5.47
N ILE A 4 -6.85 -19.58 4.93
CA ILE A 4 -5.85 -19.29 3.90
C ILE A 4 -4.47 -19.30 4.57
N THR A 5 -3.62 -20.24 4.16
CA THR A 5 -2.27 -20.37 4.70
C THR A 5 -1.41 -19.17 4.29
N LYS A 6 -0.46 -18.81 5.16
CA LYS A 6 0.55 -17.79 4.85
C LYS A 6 1.64 -18.41 3.99
N GLU A 7 1.56 -18.15 2.69
CA GLU A 7 2.53 -18.64 1.72
C GLU A 7 3.32 -17.46 1.14
N LYS A 8 4.47 -17.73 0.57
CA LYS A 8 5.25 -16.74 -0.17
C LYS A 8 5.98 -17.42 -1.32
N GLU A 9 5.90 -16.77 -2.44
CA GLU A 9 6.63 -17.12 -3.65
C GLU A 9 7.48 -15.92 -4.10
N PHE A 10 8.44 -16.17 -4.96
CA PHE A 10 9.30 -15.15 -5.50
C PHE A 10 9.35 -15.26 -7.02
N ALA A 11 9.06 -14.14 -7.68
CA ALA A 11 9.32 -14.00 -9.10
C ALA A 11 10.69 -13.36 -9.31
N GLU A 12 11.55 -14.02 -10.07
CA GLU A 12 12.82 -13.47 -10.50
C GLU A 12 12.58 -12.59 -11.72
N LEU A 13 12.79 -11.28 -11.56
CA LEU A 13 12.49 -10.28 -12.59
C LEU A 13 13.75 -9.86 -13.38
N GLY A 14 14.94 -10.31 -12.94
CA GLY A 14 16.22 -9.87 -13.52
C GLY A 14 16.48 -8.38 -13.27
N ASP A 15 17.29 -7.76 -14.11
CA ASP A 15 17.61 -6.35 -14.00
C ASP A 15 16.44 -5.47 -14.44
N LEU A 16 16.08 -4.48 -13.60
CA LEU A 16 15.02 -3.51 -13.88
C LEU A 16 15.56 -2.10 -13.97
N LEU A 17 15.35 -1.44 -15.10
CA LEU A 17 15.58 0.00 -15.22
C LEU A 17 14.45 0.74 -14.50
N LEU A 18 14.82 1.58 -13.53
CA LEU A 18 13.92 2.33 -12.67
C LEU A 18 13.67 3.75 -13.21
N ASP A 19 12.61 4.39 -12.75
CA ASP A 19 12.31 5.81 -13.07
C ASP A 19 13.44 6.77 -12.68
N SER A 20 14.21 6.41 -11.66
CA SER A 20 15.41 7.16 -11.25
C SER A 20 16.56 7.10 -12.25
N GLY A 21 16.48 6.28 -13.32
CA GLY A 21 17.57 5.97 -14.24
C GLY A 21 18.58 4.95 -13.69
N GLN A 22 18.42 4.52 -12.44
CA GLN A 22 19.23 3.46 -11.84
C GLN A 22 18.72 2.08 -12.27
N VAL A 23 19.55 1.06 -12.11
CA VAL A 23 19.16 -0.34 -12.36
C VAL A 23 19.05 -1.08 -11.03
N LEU A 24 17.89 -1.65 -10.74
CA LEU A 24 17.74 -2.65 -9.68
C LEU A 24 18.16 -4.00 -10.25
N ARG A 25 19.31 -4.51 -9.80
CA ARG A 25 19.88 -5.78 -10.28
C ARG A 25 19.25 -6.95 -9.55
N ASP A 26 19.09 -8.07 -10.29
CA ASP A 26 18.54 -9.31 -9.76
C ASP A 26 17.24 -9.07 -8.98
N ALA A 27 16.36 -8.23 -9.53
CA ALA A 27 15.12 -7.83 -8.87
C ALA A 27 14.23 -9.05 -8.61
N ARG A 28 13.75 -9.15 -7.38
CA ARG A 28 12.91 -10.24 -6.90
C ARG A 28 11.64 -9.70 -6.27
N LEU A 29 10.48 -10.12 -6.77
CA LEU A 29 9.18 -9.71 -6.24
C LEU A 29 8.56 -10.86 -5.43
N CYS A 30 8.28 -10.59 -4.15
CA CYS A 30 7.60 -11.53 -3.27
C CYS A 30 6.08 -11.41 -3.46
N TYR A 31 5.38 -12.54 -3.61
CA TYR A 31 3.94 -12.58 -3.81
C TYR A 31 3.31 -13.83 -3.20
N GLN A 32 1.99 -13.88 -3.16
CA GLN A 32 1.17 -15.05 -2.90
C GLN A 32 0.02 -15.10 -3.89
N LEU A 33 -0.26 -16.29 -4.42
CA LEU A 33 -1.41 -16.55 -5.28
C LEU A 33 -2.47 -17.28 -4.48
N VAL A 34 -3.74 -16.82 -4.55
CA VAL A 34 -4.89 -17.46 -3.91
C VAL A 34 -6.01 -17.63 -4.94
N GLY A 35 -6.51 -18.85 -5.10
CA GLY A 35 -7.50 -19.19 -6.13
C GLY A 35 -6.87 -19.57 -7.46
N THR A 36 -7.70 -19.69 -8.49
CA THR A 36 -7.29 -20.19 -9.82
C THR A 36 -7.76 -19.21 -10.92
N PRO A 37 -6.89 -18.88 -11.89
CA PRO A 37 -7.32 -18.08 -13.03
C PRO A 37 -8.32 -18.88 -13.89
N ASN A 38 -9.35 -18.20 -14.41
CA ASN A 38 -10.23 -18.77 -15.41
C ASN A 38 -9.52 -18.85 -16.79
N ALA A 39 -10.16 -19.47 -17.78
CA ALA A 39 -9.57 -19.67 -19.10
C ALA A 39 -9.28 -18.34 -19.82
N GLU A 40 -10.12 -17.35 -19.62
CA GLU A 40 -10.04 -15.99 -20.19
C GLU A 40 -9.03 -15.10 -19.44
N ARG A 41 -8.63 -15.49 -18.21
CA ARG A 41 -7.75 -14.74 -17.32
C ARG A 41 -8.24 -13.31 -17.02
N ASP A 42 -9.55 -13.19 -16.83
CA ASP A 42 -10.25 -11.94 -16.54
C ASP A 42 -10.89 -11.90 -15.13
N ASN A 43 -10.68 -12.97 -14.34
CA ASN A 43 -11.08 -13.04 -12.92
C ASN A 43 -9.95 -12.67 -11.95
N LEU A 44 -8.91 -11.99 -12.43
CA LEU A 44 -7.75 -11.65 -11.62
C LEU A 44 -8.04 -10.43 -10.74
N VAL A 45 -7.65 -10.52 -9.47
CA VAL A 45 -7.68 -9.42 -8.51
C VAL A 45 -6.28 -9.20 -7.98
N LEU A 46 -5.79 -7.96 -8.05
CA LEU A 46 -4.49 -7.59 -7.51
C LEU A 46 -4.64 -6.81 -6.21
N VAL A 47 -3.91 -7.24 -5.19
CA VAL A 47 -3.91 -6.61 -3.85
C VAL A 47 -2.47 -6.30 -3.44
N PRO A 48 -1.93 -5.13 -3.76
CA PRO A 48 -0.59 -4.71 -3.37
C PRO A 48 -0.48 -4.44 -1.87
N SER A 49 0.69 -4.71 -1.29
CA SER A 49 0.99 -4.37 0.09
C SER A 49 1.11 -2.85 0.31
N TYR A 50 1.22 -2.47 1.58
CA TYR A 50 1.23 -1.09 2.04
C TYR A 50 2.48 -0.81 2.91
N TYR A 51 2.67 0.45 3.31
CA TYR A 51 3.79 0.88 4.14
C TYR A 51 3.87 0.09 5.45
N GLY A 52 5.05 -0.44 5.76
CA GLY A 52 5.31 -1.20 6.99
C GLY A 52 4.60 -2.56 7.07
N GLY A 53 3.88 -2.97 6.00
CA GLY A 53 3.15 -4.22 5.94
C GLY A 53 3.70 -5.20 4.89
N SER A 54 3.23 -6.44 4.96
CA SER A 54 3.45 -7.46 3.94
C SER A 54 2.14 -7.84 3.25
N HIS A 55 2.23 -8.63 2.19
CA HIS A 55 1.05 -9.20 1.53
C HIS A 55 0.14 -9.98 2.49
N TRP A 56 0.70 -10.62 3.54
CA TRP A 56 -0.10 -11.32 4.54
C TRP A 56 -1.00 -10.40 5.36
N GLY A 57 -0.64 -9.12 5.50
CA GLY A 57 -1.51 -8.12 6.11
C GLY A 57 -2.81 -7.89 5.34
N ASN A 58 -2.85 -8.26 4.06
CA ASN A 58 -4.04 -8.18 3.20
C ASN A 58 -4.91 -9.45 3.23
N LEU A 59 -4.47 -10.56 3.82
CA LEU A 59 -5.26 -11.80 3.88
C LEU A 59 -6.67 -11.61 4.47
N PRO A 60 -6.91 -10.72 5.46
CA PRO A 60 -8.26 -10.45 5.93
C PRO A 60 -9.23 -9.94 4.85
N LEU A 61 -8.74 -9.35 3.75
CA LEU A 61 -9.58 -8.98 2.61
C LEU A 61 -10.16 -10.19 1.86
N LEU A 62 -9.65 -11.39 2.10
CA LEU A 62 -10.14 -12.66 1.55
C LEU A 62 -10.91 -13.46 2.61
N GLY A 63 -11.14 -12.87 3.79
CA GLY A 63 -11.81 -13.52 4.91
C GLY A 63 -13.34 -13.59 4.77
N ALA A 64 -13.98 -14.10 5.81
CA ALA A 64 -15.44 -14.25 5.86
C ALA A 64 -16.18 -12.95 5.58
N GLY A 65 -17.16 -12.98 4.70
CA GLY A 65 -17.97 -11.82 4.31
C GLY A 65 -17.35 -10.98 3.18
N SER A 66 -16.12 -11.26 2.80
CA SER A 66 -15.51 -10.63 1.62
C SER A 66 -16.07 -11.19 0.32
N PRO A 67 -16.32 -10.37 -0.70
CA PRO A 67 -16.65 -10.85 -2.05
C PRO A 67 -15.54 -11.72 -2.67
N LEU A 68 -14.30 -11.60 -2.19
CA LEU A 68 -13.16 -12.40 -2.66
C LEU A 68 -13.07 -13.78 -1.98
N ALA A 69 -13.95 -14.09 -1.03
CA ALA A 69 -13.96 -15.37 -0.31
C ALA A 69 -14.79 -16.47 -1.03
N ASP A 70 -15.42 -16.15 -2.15
CA ASP A 70 -16.30 -17.07 -2.91
C ASP A 70 -15.51 -18.15 -3.70
N GLY A 71 -14.23 -17.93 -3.94
CA GLY A 71 -13.36 -18.82 -4.73
C GLY A 71 -13.46 -18.61 -6.25
N GLU A 72 -14.23 -17.64 -6.70
CA GLU A 72 -14.37 -17.32 -8.14
C GLU A 72 -13.23 -16.47 -8.68
N HIS A 73 -12.50 -15.81 -7.79
CA HIS A 73 -11.42 -14.90 -8.12
C HIS A 73 -10.04 -15.54 -7.93
N CYS A 74 -9.11 -15.20 -8.80
CA CYS A 74 -7.69 -15.47 -8.64
C CYS A 74 -7.02 -14.20 -8.09
N VAL A 75 -6.66 -14.23 -6.81
CA VAL A 75 -6.12 -13.08 -6.10
C VAL A 75 -4.60 -13.14 -6.05
N VAL A 76 -3.94 -12.11 -6.54
CA VAL A 76 -2.48 -11.92 -6.48
C VAL A 76 -2.15 -10.88 -5.43
N LEU A 77 -1.54 -11.32 -4.34
CA LEU A 77 -1.07 -10.47 -3.25
C LEU A 77 0.41 -10.18 -3.46
N THR A 78 0.83 -8.93 -3.56
CA THR A 78 2.23 -8.56 -3.84
C THR A 78 2.86 -7.72 -2.75
N ASN A 79 4.19 -7.81 -2.60
CA ASN A 79 4.95 -6.96 -1.70
C ASN A 79 5.66 -5.84 -2.47
N LEU A 80 5.71 -4.65 -1.86
CA LEU A 80 6.52 -3.54 -2.34
C LEU A 80 8.02 -3.88 -2.36
N PHE A 81 8.73 -3.38 -3.35
CA PHE A 81 10.18 -3.19 -3.23
C PHE A 81 10.50 -2.25 -2.07
N GLY A 82 11.61 -2.52 -1.40
CA GLY A 82 12.04 -1.74 -0.25
C GLY A 82 11.44 -2.16 1.09
N ALA A 83 10.44 -3.05 1.11
CA ALA A 83 9.71 -3.43 2.34
C ALA A 83 10.22 -4.71 3.03
N GLY A 84 11.45 -5.14 2.75
CA GLY A 84 12.10 -6.29 3.40
C GLY A 84 11.74 -7.66 2.83
N TRP A 85 10.66 -7.80 2.05
CA TRP A 85 10.20 -9.07 1.46
C TRP A 85 10.61 -9.23 0.00
N SER A 86 10.25 -8.30 -0.87
CA SER A 86 10.81 -8.15 -2.21
C SER A 86 12.23 -7.57 -2.11
N SER A 87 12.92 -7.37 -3.24
CA SER A 87 14.23 -6.70 -3.23
C SER A 87 14.19 -5.41 -2.43
N SER A 88 15.07 -5.27 -1.44
CA SER A 88 15.04 -4.23 -0.41
C SER A 88 16.45 -3.88 0.06
N PRO A 89 16.67 -2.73 0.66
CA PRO A 89 17.98 -2.36 1.25
C PRO A 89 18.57 -3.46 2.14
N SER A 90 17.74 -4.14 2.95
CA SER A 90 18.19 -5.19 3.88
C SER A 90 18.60 -6.50 3.20
N ASN A 91 18.06 -6.81 2.01
CA ASN A 91 18.21 -8.13 1.38
C ASN A 91 18.80 -8.11 -0.04
N ALA A 92 19.06 -6.94 -0.64
CA ALA A 92 19.62 -6.83 -1.98
C ALA A 92 21.03 -7.42 -2.10
N SER A 93 21.49 -7.63 -3.33
CA SER A 93 22.84 -8.12 -3.61
C SER A 93 23.92 -7.12 -3.15
N PRO A 94 25.14 -7.61 -2.86
CA PRO A 94 26.25 -6.72 -2.52
C PRO A 94 26.46 -5.62 -3.58
N GLY A 95 26.63 -4.38 -3.12
CA GLY A 95 26.74 -3.21 -3.99
C GLY A 95 25.45 -2.44 -4.24
N GLN A 96 24.31 -3.00 -3.82
CA GLN A 96 23.00 -2.32 -3.79
C GLN A 96 22.30 -2.48 -2.44
N ARG A 97 23.04 -2.72 -1.36
CA ARG A 97 22.50 -2.89 -0.01
C ARG A 97 22.47 -1.58 0.77
N ALA A 98 21.62 -1.56 1.79
CA ALA A 98 21.53 -0.46 2.77
C ALA A 98 21.37 0.90 2.07
N ALA A 99 22.24 1.86 2.37
CA ALA A 99 22.21 3.20 1.78
C ALA A 99 22.52 3.24 0.27
N ASP A 100 23.01 2.14 -0.32
CA ASP A 100 23.31 2.05 -1.75
C ASP A 100 22.16 1.46 -2.57
N PHE A 101 21.04 1.14 -1.94
CA PHE A 101 19.85 0.65 -2.63
C PHE A 101 19.25 1.76 -3.53
N PRO A 102 18.86 1.42 -4.77
CA PRO A 102 18.36 2.43 -5.70
C PRO A 102 17.02 3.00 -5.25
N ARG A 103 16.70 4.21 -5.69
CA ARG A 103 15.42 4.84 -5.41
C ARG A 103 14.32 4.18 -6.23
N ILE A 104 13.27 3.75 -5.56
CA ILE A 104 12.12 3.08 -6.14
C ILE A 104 10.92 4.05 -6.18
N SER A 105 10.17 4.07 -7.28
CA SER A 105 8.90 4.78 -7.39
C SER A 105 7.70 3.83 -7.23
N LEU A 106 6.48 4.38 -7.08
CA LEU A 106 5.25 3.55 -7.19
C LEU A 106 5.11 2.96 -8.58
N ALA A 107 5.47 3.69 -9.63
CA ALA A 107 5.41 3.20 -11.00
C ALA A 107 6.38 2.04 -11.25
N ASP A 108 7.56 2.04 -10.62
CA ASP A 108 8.48 0.90 -10.67
C ASP A 108 7.85 -0.36 -10.05
N ASN A 109 7.18 -0.21 -8.90
CA ASN A 109 6.44 -1.31 -8.28
C ASN A 109 5.33 -1.85 -9.19
N VAL A 110 4.54 -0.97 -9.79
CA VAL A 110 3.45 -1.34 -10.71
C VAL A 110 3.97 -2.07 -11.94
N ARG A 111 5.06 -1.59 -12.57
CA ARG A 111 5.69 -2.28 -13.72
C ARG A 111 6.26 -3.65 -13.34
N ALA A 112 6.85 -3.76 -12.15
CA ALA A 112 7.33 -5.05 -11.64
C ALA A 112 6.19 -6.04 -11.40
N GLN A 113 5.06 -5.57 -10.87
CA GLN A 113 3.85 -6.36 -10.70
C GLN A 113 3.26 -6.78 -12.05
N ALA A 114 3.24 -5.90 -13.05
CA ALA A 114 2.81 -6.26 -14.41
C ALA A 114 3.69 -7.36 -15.00
N ARG A 115 5.01 -7.24 -14.84
CA ARG A 115 5.95 -8.29 -15.28
C ARG A 115 5.74 -9.62 -14.54
N LEU A 116 5.38 -9.59 -13.26
CA LEU A 116 4.96 -10.79 -12.52
C LEU A 116 3.72 -11.41 -13.15
N LEU A 117 2.69 -10.61 -13.47
CA LEU A 117 1.46 -11.11 -14.09
C LEU A 117 1.73 -11.73 -15.47
N ASP A 118 2.62 -11.14 -16.27
CA ASP A 118 3.07 -11.70 -17.54
C ASP A 118 3.77 -13.07 -17.37
N GLN A 119 4.60 -13.22 -16.33
CA GLN A 119 5.25 -14.49 -16.00
C GLN A 119 4.24 -15.56 -15.56
N LEU A 120 3.23 -15.18 -14.75
CA LEU A 120 2.24 -16.12 -14.24
C LEU A 120 1.19 -16.53 -15.27
N PHE A 121 0.76 -15.57 -16.10
CA PHE A 121 -0.44 -15.75 -16.93
C PHE A 121 -0.20 -15.57 -18.45
N GLY A 122 1.02 -15.23 -18.87
CA GLY A 122 1.31 -14.79 -20.24
C GLY A 122 0.82 -13.36 -20.46
N GLU A 123 0.89 -12.85 -21.69
CA GLU A 123 0.59 -11.44 -21.98
C GLU A 123 -0.92 -11.10 -22.01
N GLN A 124 -1.78 -12.11 -22.10
CA GLN A 124 -3.23 -11.93 -22.22
C GLN A 124 -3.93 -12.19 -20.88
N TRP A 125 -4.08 -11.15 -20.11
CA TRP A 125 -4.80 -11.12 -18.82
C TRP A 125 -5.46 -9.76 -18.61
N GLN A 126 -6.47 -9.74 -17.74
CA GLN A 126 -7.10 -8.51 -17.26
C GLN A 126 -7.31 -8.56 -15.75
N LEU A 127 -7.09 -7.43 -15.10
CA LEU A 127 -7.41 -7.22 -13.70
C LEU A 127 -8.87 -6.77 -13.58
N ARG A 128 -9.70 -7.68 -13.07
CA ARG A 128 -11.08 -7.37 -12.75
C ARG A 128 -11.17 -6.29 -11.67
N LEU A 129 -10.24 -6.33 -10.71
CA LEU A 129 -10.13 -5.36 -9.65
C LEU A 129 -8.67 -5.19 -9.22
N VAL A 130 -8.25 -3.94 -8.99
CA VAL A 130 -7.07 -3.63 -8.17
C VAL A 130 -7.54 -2.91 -6.92
N THR A 131 -7.21 -3.43 -5.75
CA THR A 131 -7.66 -2.87 -4.48
C THR A 131 -6.56 -2.87 -3.44
N GLY A 132 -6.62 -1.94 -2.52
CA GLY A 132 -5.65 -1.91 -1.43
C GLY A 132 -5.85 -0.74 -0.47
N TRP A 133 -5.35 -0.96 0.73
CA TRP A 133 -5.27 0.05 1.78
C TRP A 133 -4.03 0.92 1.61
N SER A 134 -4.15 2.24 1.88
CA SER A 134 -2.98 3.13 2.00
C SER A 134 -2.13 3.12 0.72
N MET A 135 -0.83 2.86 0.79
CA MET A 135 0.03 2.72 -0.39
C MET A 135 -0.42 1.60 -1.35
N GLY A 136 -1.16 0.59 -0.87
CA GLY A 136 -1.79 -0.39 -1.75
C GLY A 136 -2.84 0.26 -2.65
N GLY A 137 -3.63 1.18 -2.10
CA GLY A 137 -4.59 1.97 -2.86
C GLY A 137 -3.93 2.99 -3.80
N MET A 138 -2.82 3.61 -3.37
CA MET A 138 -2.01 4.47 -4.27
C MET A 138 -1.51 3.67 -5.48
N GLN A 139 -1.07 2.42 -5.27
CA GLN A 139 -0.68 1.54 -6.38
C GLN A 139 -1.88 1.21 -7.29
N ALA A 140 -3.08 1.02 -6.75
CA ALA A 140 -4.27 0.76 -7.56
C ALA A 140 -4.57 1.93 -8.53
N LEU A 141 -4.43 3.17 -8.07
CA LEU A 141 -4.54 4.36 -8.91
C LEU A 141 -3.45 4.42 -9.99
N HIS A 142 -2.20 4.14 -9.63
CA HIS A 142 -1.09 4.08 -10.59
C HIS A 142 -1.26 2.95 -11.61
N TRP A 143 -1.83 1.80 -11.22
CA TRP A 143 -2.18 0.70 -12.10
C TRP A 143 -3.18 1.14 -13.18
N ALA A 144 -4.26 1.80 -12.79
CA ALA A 144 -5.28 2.27 -13.73
C ALA A 144 -4.77 3.35 -14.71
N LEU A 145 -3.74 4.12 -14.30
CA LEU A 145 -3.11 5.14 -15.15
C LEU A 145 -2.05 4.56 -16.10
N LEU A 146 -1.26 3.59 -15.62
CA LEU A 146 -0.18 2.99 -16.42
C LEU A 146 -0.65 1.89 -17.37
N PHE A 147 -1.71 1.19 -17.02
CA PHE A 147 -2.26 0.06 -17.77
C PHE A 147 -3.79 0.16 -17.92
N PRO A 148 -4.31 1.26 -18.54
CA PRO A 148 -5.75 1.52 -18.61
C PRO A 148 -6.53 0.41 -19.33
N GLU A 149 -5.90 -0.28 -20.27
CA GLU A 149 -6.50 -1.41 -21.01
C GLU A 149 -6.52 -2.73 -20.23
N LYS A 150 -5.75 -2.81 -19.15
CA LYS A 150 -5.63 -4.01 -18.31
C LYS A 150 -6.47 -3.97 -17.04
N VAL A 151 -6.89 -2.77 -16.58
CA VAL A 151 -7.57 -2.57 -15.31
C VAL A 151 -9.02 -2.18 -15.54
N GLN A 152 -9.95 -3.03 -15.14
CA GLN A 152 -11.39 -2.76 -15.27
C GLN A 152 -11.91 -1.87 -14.13
N ARG A 153 -11.51 -2.18 -12.89
CA ARG A 153 -12.03 -1.52 -11.67
C ARG A 153 -10.93 -1.29 -10.66
N ILE A 154 -11.09 -0.24 -9.86
CA ILE A 154 -10.21 0.02 -8.71
C ILE A 154 -11.02 0.38 -7.46
N LEU A 155 -10.55 -0.11 -6.31
CA LEU A 155 -11.03 0.27 -4.99
C LEU A 155 -9.84 0.70 -4.12
N PRO A 156 -9.31 1.90 -4.30
CA PRO A 156 -8.33 2.48 -3.40
C PRO A 156 -9.01 2.99 -2.13
N PHE A 157 -8.54 2.55 -0.95
CA PHE A 157 -9.14 3.01 0.30
C PHE A 157 -8.10 3.52 1.29
N CYS A 158 -8.48 4.56 2.05
CA CYS A 158 -7.62 5.34 2.95
C CYS A 158 -6.32 5.79 2.25
N CYS A 159 -6.43 6.38 1.07
CA CYS A 159 -5.30 6.90 0.30
C CYS A 159 -5.72 8.04 -0.62
N THR A 160 -4.72 8.67 -1.24
CA THR A 160 -4.82 9.63 -2.34
C THR A 160 -3.90 9.18 -3.47
N ALA A 161 -4.08 9.68 -4.68
CA ALA A 161 -3.20 9.39 -5.81
C ALA A 161 -1.82 10.03 -5.65
N LYS A 162 -1.77 11.17 -4.97
CA LYS A 162 -0.58 11.98 -4.74
C LYS A 162 -0.26 12.06 -3.25
N CYS A 163 1.03 12.12 -2.90
CA CYS A 163 1.46 12.53 -1.56
C CYS A 163 1.30 14.06 -1.43
N TRP A 164 0.20 14.51 -0.81
CA TRP A 164 -0.10 15.94 -0.63
C TRP A 164 0.83 16.60 0.40
N PRO A 165 1.03 17.91 0.37
CA PRO A 165 2.01 18.60 1.23
C PRO A 165 1.85 18.33 2.73
N HIS A 166 0.63 18.24 3.26
CA HIS A 166 0.41 17.94 4.67
C HIS A 166 0.87 16.52 5.02
N ASN A 167 0.58 15.56 4.15
CA ASN A 167 1.08 14.18 4.27
C ASN A 167 2.62 14.16 4.22
N LEU A 168 3.23 14.92 3.29
CA LEU A 168 4.69 15.03 3.20
C LEU A 168 5.31 15.57 4.49
N VAL A 169 4.70 16.60 5.13
CA VAL A 169 5.19 17.14 6.41
C VAL A 169 5.14 16.09 7.53
N PHE A 170 4.07 15.30 7.58
CA PHE A 170 4.00 14.17 8.51
C PHE A 170 5.16 13.18 8.30
N LEU A 171 5.38 12.73 7.07
CA LEU A 171 6.42 11.77 6.73
C LEU A 171 7.82 12.30 7.02
N GLU A 172 8.09 13.57 6.74
CA GLU A 172 9.36 14.23 7.11
C GLU A 172 9.55 14.25 8.64
N GLY A 173 8.48 14.44 9.41
CA GLY A 173 8.54 14.42 10.87
C GLY A 173 8.99 13.06 11.43
N VAL A 174 8.40 11.96 10.96
CA VAL A 174 8.77 10.61 11.42
C VAL A 174 10.14 10.18 10.89
N LYS A 175 10.50 10.58 9.66
CA LYS A 175 11.84 10.39 9.08
C LYS A 175 12.91 11.09 9.93
N ALA A 176 12.67 12.35 10.31
CA ALA A 176 13.58 13.11 11.13
C ALA A 176 13.78 12.47 12.51
N ALA A 177 12.70 11.91 13.12
CA ALA A 177 12.79 11.21 14.40
C ALA A 177 13.71 9.98 14.33
N LEU A 178 13.62 9.18 13.27
CA LEU A 178 14.51 8.03 13.05
C LEU A 178 15.95 8.49 12.79
N CYS A 179 16.13 9.45 11.89
CA CYS A 179 17.47 9.90 11.45
C CYS A 179 18.24 10.67 12.55
N ALA A 180 17.57 11.12 13.61
CA ALA A 180 18.19 11.76 14.76
C ALA A 180 18.96 10.77 15.66
N ASP A 181 18.76 9.47 15.49
CA ASP A 181 19.54 8.47 16.22
C ASP A 181 21.01 8.47 15.73
N SER A 182 21.95 8.61 16.66
CA SER A 182 23.39 8.60 16.37
C SER A 182 23.87 7.28 15.73
N ALA A 183 23.16 6.18 15.97
CA ALA A 183 23.43 4.89 15.35
C ALA A 183 23.05 4.84 13.86
N TRP A 184 22.18 5.72 13.37
CA TRP A 184 21.67 5.73 12.01
C TRP A 184 22.76 5.89 10.94
N GLN A 185 23.75 6.78 11.18
CA GLN A 185 24.94 7.00 10.32
C GLN A 185 24.59 7.07 8.81
N GLN A 186 23.56 7.84 8.47
CA GLN A 186 23.11 8.00 7.07
C GLN A 186 22.81 6.66 6.36
N GLY A 187 22.23 5.71 7.08
CA GLY A 187 21.89 4.40 6.56
C GLY A 187 23.01 3.37 6.52
N ARG A 188 24.19 3.71 7.07
CA ARG A 188 25.38 2.82 7.11
C ARG A 188 25.65 2.31 8.52
N TYR A 189 24.62 1.90 9.23
CA TYR A 189 24.71 1.44 10.62
C TYR A 189 25.27 0.01 10.72
N GLY A 190 26.09 -0.22 11.76
CA GLY A 190 26.54 -1.57 12.11
C GLY A 190 25.62 -2.29 13.10
N ALA A 191 24.77 -1.53 13.82
CA ALA A 191 23.72 -2.01 14.68
C ALA A 191 22.45 -1.18 14.42
N PRO A 192 21.25 -1.76 14.55
CA PRO A 192 19.99 -1.05 14.29
C PRO A 192 19.89 0.26 15.10
N PRO A 193 19.37 1.35 14.54
CA PRO A 193 19.12 2.60 15.25
C PRO A 193 17.84 2.47 16.09
N GLU A 194 17.88 1.68 17.16
CA GLU A 194 16.71 1.28 17.95
C GLU A 194 15.97 2.48 18.55
N ARG A 195 16.69 3.49 19.03
CA ARG A 195 16.07 4.70 19.60
C ARG A 195 15.30 5.48 18.54
N GLY A 196 15.87 5.55 17.33
CA GLY A 196 15.24 6.18 16.18
C GLY A 196 13.99 5.42 15.71
N LEU A 197 14.07 4.08 15.63
CA LEU A 197 12.94 3.22 15.29
C LEU A 197 11.78 3.36 16.29
N ARG A 198 12.07 3.35 17.61
CA ARG A 198 11.09 3.60 18.66
C ARG A 198 10.46 5.00 18.53
N ALA A 199 11.27 6.03 18.32
CA ALA A 199 10.79 7.40 18.17
C ALA A 199 9.90 7.55 16.93
N PHE A 200 10.26 6.90 15.82
CA PHE A 200 9.46 6.83 14.60
C PHE A 200 8.07 6.23 14.90
N GLY A 201 8.02 5.04 15.53
CA GLY A 201 6.77 4.35 15.86
C GLY A 201 5.86 5.19 16.77
N ARG A 202 6.40 5.78 17.83
CA ARG A 202 5.62 6.66 18.74
C ARG A 202 5.05 7.88 18.01
N ALA A 203 5.85 8.54 17.17
CA ALA A 203 5.40 9.70 16.42
C ALA A 203 4.32 9.30 15.40
N TYR A 204 4.50 8.16 14.73
CA TYR A 204 3.57 7.64 13.73
C TYR A 204 2.21 7.31 14.35
N ALA A 205 2.16 6.72 15.55
CA ALA A 205 0.93 6.36 16.26
C ALA A 205 -0.05 7.54 16.39
N GLY A 206 0.46 8.74 16.63
CA GLY A 206 -0.34 9.97 16.76
C GLY A 206 -1.01 10.41 15.45
N TRP A 207 -0.51 9.97 14.31
CA TRP A 207 -1.05 10.26 12.99
C TRP A 207 -1.93 9.13 12.46
N ALA A 208 -1.61 7.88 12.82
CA ALA A 208 -2.33 6.70 12.33
C ALA A 208 -3.75 6.59 12.90
N TYR A 209 -3.98 7.09 14.10
CA TYR A 209 -5.30 7.14 14.73
C TYR A 209 -5.83 8.57 14.82
N SER A 210 -7.17 8.69 14.86
CA SER A 210 -7.83 9.98 14.96
C SER A 210 -7.83 10.54 16.37
N GLN A 211 -8.11 11.83 16.50
CA GLN A 211 -8.35 12.48 17.79
C GLN A 211 -9.54 11.84 18.53
N ALA A 212 -10.59 11.42 17.82
CA ALA A 212 -11.75 10.76 18.40
C ALA A 212 -11.40 9.38 18.98
N PHE A 213 -10.55 8.61 18.29
CA PHE A 213 -10.01 7.34 18.80
C PHE A 213 -9.33 7.52 20.15
N PHE A 214 -8.43 8.50 20.28
CA PHE A 214 -7.75 8.78 21.55
C PHE A 214 -8.71 9.30 22.62
N ARG A 215 -9.60 10.26 22.31
CA ARG A 215 -10.56 10.84 23.26
C ARG A 215 -11.51 9.79 23.84
N ARG A 216 -11.91 8.79 23.03
CA ARG A 216 -12.84 7.72 23.41
C ARG A 216 -12.12 6.48 23.95
N GLU A 217 -10.81 6.56 24.16
CA GLU A 217 -9.98 5.46 24.67
C GLU A 217 -10.15 4.13 23.88
N GLN A 218 -10.34 4.21 22.55
CA GLN A 218 -10.62 3.02 21.71
C GLN A 218 -9.45 2.03 21.64
N TRP A 219 -8.26 2.40 22.08
CA TRP A 219 -7.15 1.46 22.29
C TRP A 219 -7.49 0.32 23.26
N ARG A 220 -8.49 0.53 24.17
CA ARG A 220 -8.95 -0.53 25.06
C ARG A 220 -9.63 -1.67 24.32
N ALA A 221 -10.33 -1.37 23.23
CA ALA A 221 -10.91 -2.39 22.36
C ALA A 221 -9.84 -3.22 21.62
N LEU A 222 -8.64 -2.66 21.46
CA LEU A 222 -7.47 -3.38 20.93
C LEU A 222 -6.73 -4.22 21.99
N GLY A 223 -7.22 -4.22 23.26
CA GLY A 223 -6.62 -4.98 24.37
C GLY A 223 -5.56 -4.23 25.17
N PHE A 224 -5.33 -2.94 24.89
CA PHE A 224 -4.35 -2.15 25.66
C PHE A 224 -4.99 -1.60 26.94
N SER A 225 -4.30 -1.77 28.08
CA SER A 225 -4.76 -1.26 29.39
C SER A 225 -4.50 0.25 29.57
N SER A 226 -3.60 0.82 28.79
CA SER A 226 -3.20 2.23 28.87
C SER A 226 -2.78 2.78 27.52
N LEU A 227 -2.76 4.11 27.39
CA LEU A 227 -2.19 4.79 26.23
C LEU A 227 -0.71 4.45 26.03
N GLU A 228 0.06 4.38 27.12
CA GLU A 228 1.47 3.99 27.06
C GLU A 228 1.63 2.57 26.50
N GLY A 229 0.74 1.64 26.84
CA GLY A 229 0.76 0.29 26.27
C GLY A 229 0.59 0.28 24.73
N LEU A 230 -0.29 1.14 24.19
CA LEU A 230 -0.42 1.33 22.75
C LEU A 230 0.87 1.91 22.13
N LEU A 231 1.48 2.91 22.78
CA LEU A 231 2.70 3.53 22.25
C LEU A 231 3.90 2.56 22.26
N VAL A 232 4.03 1.76 23.33
CA VAL A 232 5.05 0.70 23.39
C VAL A 232 4.83 -0.35 22.29
N TYR A 233 3.58 -0.73 22.00
CA TYR A 233 3.28 -1.62 20.87
C TYR A 233 3.80 -1.05 19.53
N TRP A 234 3.59 0.24 19.27
CA TRP A 234 4.10 0.89 18.05
C TRP A 234 5.63 0.96 18.02
N GLU A 235 6.29 1.13 19.17
CA GLU A 235 7.75 1.05 19.28
C GLU A 235 8.26 -0.34 18.90
N GLU A 236 7.69 -1.39 19.53
CA GLU A 236 8.10 -2.77 19.30
C GLU A 236 7.82 -3.24 17.87
N ASP A 237 6.71 -2.82 17.27
CA ASP A 237 6.39 -3.10 15.88
C ASP A 237 7.46 -2.54 14.94
N HIS A 238 7.89 -1.29 15.16
CA HIS A 238 8.92 -0.65 14.32
C HIS A 238 10.32 -1.19 14.58
N LEU A 239 10.61 -1.70 15.77
CA LEU A 239 11.87 -2.40 16.05
C LEU A 239 12.05 -3.69 15.24
N GLN A 240 10.99 -4.29 14.73
CA GLN A 240 11.07 -5.45 13.85
C GLN A 240 11.44 -5.10 12.42
N GLN A 241 11.49 -3.82 12.09
CA GLN A 241 11.75 -3.31 10.75
C GLN A 241 13.24 -2.95 10.58
N ASP A 242 13.75 -3.11 9.36
CA ASP A 242 15.04 -2.50 9.01
C ASP A 242 14.84 -1.01 8.72
N ALA A 243 15.70 -0.15 9.28
CA ALA A 243 15.55 1.29 9.15
C ALA A 243 15.71 1.80 7.71
N ASN A 244 16.58 1.18 6.91
CA ASN A 244 16.72 1.52 5.50
C ASN A 244 15.50 1.09 4.69
N ASP A 245 14.91 -0.08 5.01
CA ASP A 245 13.70 -0.55 4.36
C ASP A 245 12.54 0.41 4.64
N LEU A 246 12.33 0.80 5.91
CA LEU A 246 11.31 1.79 6.27
C LEU A 246 11.48 3.09 5.48
N LEU A 247 12.70 3.64 5.42
CA LEU A 247 12.95 4.89 4.73
C LEU A 247 12.87 4.76 3.21
N CYS A 248 13.23 3.62 2.63
CA CYS A 248 13.09 3.35 1.20
C CYS A 248 11.60 3.42 0.78
N VAL A 249 10.71 2.73 1.50
CA VAL A 249 9.29 2.76 1.19
C VAL A 249 8.67 4.12 1.52
N LEU A 250 9.17 4.82 2.54
CA LEU A 250 8.75 6.18 2.87
C LEU A 250 9.11 7.16 1.72
N ASP A 251 10.32 7.08 1.17
CA ASP A 251 10.71 7.88 0.00
C ASP A 251 9.87 7.55 -1.24
N THR A 252 9.52 6.27 -1.44
CA THR A 252 8.56 5.85 -2.49
C THR A 252 7.21 6.54 -2.32
N TRP A 253 6.68 6.58 -1.10
CA TRP A 253 5.41 7.25 -0.78
C TRP A 253 5.52 8.77 -0.99
N GLN A 254 6.56 9.42 -0.44
CA GLN A 254 6.77 10.87 -0.56
C GLN A 254 6.88 11.34 -2.02
N SER A 255 7.45 10.50 -2.89
CA SER A 255 7.65 10.82 -4.31
C SER A 255 6.41 10.57 -5.18
N ALA A 256 5.36 9.94 -4.62
CA ALA A 256 4.16 9.57 -5.35
C ALA A 256 3.42 10.80 -5.90
N ASP A 257 3.36 10.91 -7.22
CA ASP A 257 2.66 11.97 -7.94
C ASP A 257 2.33 11.49 -9.36
N PRO A 258 1.06 11.30 -9.71
CA PRO A 258 0.66 10.91 -11.06
C PRO A 258 1.09 11.87 -12.17
N ALA A 259 1.29 13.15 -11.86
CA ALA A 259 1.81 14.13 -12.83
C ALA A 259 3.23 13.81 -13.32
N LYS A 260 3.96 12.94 -12.59
CA LYS A 260 5.31 12.49 -12.98
C LYS A 260 5.30 11.24 -13.85
N LEU A 261 4.14 10.62 -14.06
CA LEU A 261 4.04 9.47 -14.94
C LEU A 261 4.23 9.90 -16.41
N PRO A 262 4.84 9.06 -17.25
CA PRO A 262 5.01 9.37 -18.67
C PRO A 262 3.68 9.68 -19.35
N GLY A 263 3.64 10.77 -20.11
CA GLY A 263 2.46 11.21 -20.85
C GLY A 263 1.53 12.17 -20.11
N PHE A 264 1.85 12.52 -18.87
CA PHE A 264 1.09 13.52 -18.11
C PHE A 264 1.97 14.70 -17.71
N ASP A 265 1.38 15.89 -17.67
CA ASP A 265 2.02 17.16 -17.29
C ASP A 265 1.36 17.78 -16.05
N SER A 266 0.24 17.22 -15.59
CA SER A 266 -0.46 17.66 -14.39
C SER A 266 -1.24 16.50 -13.73
N LEU A 267 -1.61 16.68 -12.46
CA LEU A 267 -2.47 15.73 -11.73
C LEU A 267 -3.85 15.64 -12.39
N GLU A 268 -4.39 16.78 -12.84
CA GLU A 268 -5.68 16.88 -13.52
C GLU A 268 -5.66 16.07 -14.83
N ALA A 269 -4.60 16.21 -15.63
CA ALA A 269 -4.45 15.45 -16.88
C ALA A 269 -4.39 13.95 -16.61
N ALA A 270 -3.62 13.53 -15.59
CA ALA A 270 -3.53 12.13 -15.22
C ALA A 270 -4.86 11.56 -14.75
N LEU A 271 -5.51 12.19 -13.75
CA LEU A 271 -6.72 11.66 -13.16
C LEU A 271 -7.93 11.71 -14.10
N SER A 272 -8.03 12.72 -14.98
CA SER A 272 -9.10 12.79 -15.99
C SER A 272 -8.96 11.75 -17.10
N SER A 273 -7.78 11.15 -17.29
CA SER A 273 -7.56 10.06 -18.23
C SER A 273 -7.97 8.68 -17.70
N LEU A 274 -8.29 8.57 -16.40
CA LEU A 274 -8.62 7.30 -15.76
C LEU A 274 -9.95 6.76 -16.29
N VAL A 275 -9.91 5.60 -16.94
CA VAL A 275 -11.09 4.97 -17.57
C VAL A 275 -11.70 3.87 -16.69
N ALA A 276 -10.92 3.27 -15.81
CA ALA A 276 -11.39 2.24 -14.89
C ALA A 276 -12.53 2.76 -14.01
N ARG A 277 -13.54 1.92 -13.73
CA ARG A 277 -14.55 2.26 -12.74
C ARG A 277 -13.90 2.30 -11.35
N ALA A 278 -14.14 3.34 -10.60
CA ALA A 278 -13.48 3.58 -9.31
C ALA A 278 -14.48 3.87 -8.19
N ILE A 279 -14.23 3.29 -7.01
CA ILE A 279 -14.76 3.81 -5.75
C ILE A 279 -13.57 4.31 -4.94
N ILE A 280 -13.50 5.63 -4.75
CA ILE A 280 -12.45 6.27 -3.95
C ILE A 280 -12.96 6.35 -2.51
N MET A 281 -12.27 5.67 -1.57
CA MET A 281 -12.82 5.44 -0.24
C MET A 281 -11.91 5.95 0.89
N PRO A 282 -11.85 7.29 1.15
CA PRO A 282 -11.10 7.86 2.26
C PRO A 282 -11.78 7.56 3.60
N SER A 283 -11.01 7.40 4.70
CA SER A 283 -11.57 7.36 6.05
C SER A 283 -11.98 8.74 6.52
N SER A 284 -13.16 8.84 7.14
CA SER A 284 -13.75 10.11 7.62
C SER A 284 -12.89 10.86 8.64
N SER A 285 -11.94 10.18 9.27
CA SER A 285 -11.12 10.73 10.34
C SER A 285 -9.61 10.55 10.11
N ASP A 286 -9.20 10.21 8.88
CA ASP A 286 -7.79 10.12 8.49
C ASP A 286 -7.12 11.49 8.57
N LEU A 287 -5.94 11.56 9.17
CA LEU A 287 -5.25 12.82 9.42
C LEU A 287 -4.29 13.24 8.29
N TYR A 288 -3.97 12.34 7.36
CA TYR A 288 -2.99 12.61 6.30
C TYR A 288 -3.41 12.14 4.90
N PHE A 289 -4.35 11.20 4.78
CA PHE A 289 -5.11 10.94 3.58
C PHE A 289 -6.53 11.45 3.77
N THR A 290 -6.67 12.77 3.67
CA THR A 290 -7.90 13.45 4.08
C THR A 290 -9.05 13.22 3.11
N VAL A 291 -10.28 13.33 3.61
CA VAL A 291 -11.48 13.28 2.76
C VAL A 291 -11.47 14.42 1.74
N ASP A 292 -10.93 15.58 2.09
CA ASP A 292 -10.92 16.75 1.20
C ASP A 292 -9.97 16.55 0.02
N ASP A 293 -8.78 16.00 0.25
CA ASP A 293 -7.84 15.66 -0.83
C ASP A 293 -8.43 14.58 -1.74
N ALA A 294 -9.01 13.50 -1.15
CA ALA A 294 -9.65 12.43 -1.92
C ALA A 294 -10.87 12.93 -2.72
N ARG A 295 -11.65 13.86 -2.17
CA ARG A 295 -12.78 14.50 -2.88
C ARG A 295 -12.28 15.33 -4.06
N HIS A 296 -11.21 16.09 -3.86
CA HIS A 296 -10.58 16.85 -4.93
C HIS A 296 -10.13 15.94 -6.08
N GLU A 297 -9.42 14.85 -5.76
CA GLU A 297 -8.96 13.89 -6.75
C GLU A 297 -10.11 13.15 -7.45
N ALA A 298 -11.10 12.66 -6.70
CA ALA A 298 -12.25 11.96 -7.26
C ALA A 298 -13.07 12.84 -8.23
N ALA A 299 -13.16 14.15 -7.96
CA ALA A 299 -13.86 15.09 -8.84
C ALA A 299 -13.19 15.27 -10.21
N LEU A 300 -11.93 14.87 -10.36
CA LEU A 300 -11.19 14.89 -11.63
C LEU A 300 -11.40 13.62 -12.46
N MET A 301 -11.95 12.55 -11.88
CA MET A 301 -12.13 11.24 -12.50
C MET A 301 -13.57 11.07 -13.01
N ALA A 302 -13.74 10.79 -14.30
CA ALA A 302 -15.08 10.70 -14.90
C ALA A 302 -15.90 9.52 -14.39
N ASN A 303 -15.26 8.40 -14.02
CA ASN A 303 -15.89 7.13 -13.63
C ASN A 303 -15.68 6.81 -12.15
N ALA A 304 -15.48 7.81 -11.29
CA ALA A 304 -15.24 7.63 -9.88
C ALA A 304 -16.44 8.02 -9.02
N GLU A 305 -16.74 7.19 -8.04
CA GLU A 305 -17.62 7.49 -6.91
C GLU A 305 -16.76 7.79 -5.68
N LEU A 306 -17.05 8.86 -4.94
CA LEU A 306 -16.48 9.10 -3.63
C LEU A 306 -17.36 8.47 -2.56
N ARG A 307 -16.86 7.47 -1.85
CA ARG A 307 -17.58 6.81 -0.76
C ARG A 307 -16.75 6.90 0.53
N VAL A 308 -17.17 7.74 1.46
CA VAL A 308 -16.41 7.97 2.70
C VAL A 308 -16.59 6.80 3.66
N LEU A 309 -15.50 6.17 4.07
CA LEU A 309 -15.44 5.15 5.12
C LEU A 309 -15.69 5.81 6.49
N ALA A 310 -16.87 5.61 7.06
CA ALA A 310 -17.25 6.19 8.33
C ALA A 310 -16.58 5.46 9.50
N SER A 311 -15.64 6.12 10.17
CA SER A 311 -14.90 5.54 11.32
C SER A 311 -14.19 6.62 12.14
N ASP A 312 -14.04 6.35 13.43
CA ASP A 312 -13.21 7.15 14.35
C ASP A 312 -11.75 6.65 14.42
N TRP A 313 -11.40 5.60 13.69
CA TRP A 313 -10.08 4.94 13.81
C TRP A 313 -8.97 5.59 12.97
N GLY A 314 -9.23 6.75 12.36
CA GLY A 314 -8.26 7.43 11.53
C GLY A 314 -7.88 6.60 10.31
N HIS A 315 -6.60 6.61 9.98
CA HIS A 315 -6.05 5.79 8.90
C HIS A 315 -6.19 4.28 9.15
N CYS A 316 -6.05 3.87 10.41
CA CYS A 316 -6.15 2.46 10.81
C CYS A 316 -7.54 1.86 10.58
N ALA A 317 -8.57 2.66 10.29
CA ALA A 317 -9.90 2.18 9.91
C ALA A 317 -9.85 1.24 8.71
N GLY A 318 -9.06 1.58 7.68
CA GLY A 318 -8.91 0.76 6.48
C GLY A 318 -7.98 -0.44 6.64
N GLY A 319 -7.22 -0.53 7.75
CA GLY A 319 -6.29 -1.65 7.96
C GLY A 319 -7.01 -2.99 7.96
N PRO A 320 -6.66 -3.92 7.02
CA PRO A 320 -7.40 -5.17 6.89
C PRO A 320 -7.45 -5.96 8.20
N GLY A 321 -8.66 -6.36 8.60
CA GLY A 321 -8.91 -7.12 9.84
C GLY A 321 -8.86 -6.30 11.14
N ARG A 322 -8.61 -4.99 11.10
CA ARG A 322 -8.50 -4.16 12.31
C ARG A 322 -9.86 -3.71 12.86
N SER A 323 -10.81 -3.37 12.00
CA SER A 323 -12.15 -2.90 12.37
C SER A 323 -13.21 -3.62 11.55
N GLU A 324 -14.06 -4.43 12.20
CA GLU A 324 -15.13 -5.16 11.53
C GLU A 324 -16.11 -4.23 10.80
N SER A 325 -16.52 -3.12 11.46
CA SER A 325 -17.45 -2.17 10.87
C SER A 325 -16.87 -1.41 9.66
N ALA A 326 -15.57 -1.16 9.67
CA ALA A 326 -14.90 -0.56 8.51
C ALA A 326 -14.73 -1.58 7.39
N MET A 327 -14.34 -2.82 7.71
CA MET A 327 -14.24 -3.89 6.71
C MET A 327 -15.56 -4.20 6.05
N ALA A 328 -16.69 -4.19 6.78
CA ALA A 328 -18.01 -4.35 6.20
C ALA A 328 -18.30 -3.30 5.10
N GLN A 329 -17.94 -2.04 5.33
CA GLN A 329 -18.11 -0.97 4.33
C GLN A 329 -17.18 -1.18 3.12
N VAL A 330 -15.95 -1.64 3.34
CA VAL A 330 -15.01 -1.97 2.24
C VAL A 330 -15.54 -3.15 1.42
N PHE A 331 -16.08 -4.19 2.07
CA PHE A 331 -16.64 -5.34 1.38
C PHE A 331 -17.91 -4.99 0.60
N GLU A 332 -18.77 -4.11 1.12
CA GLU A 332 -19.91 -3.58 0.38
C GLU A 332 -19.46 -2.84 -0.90
N ALA A 333 -18.50 -1.93 -0.78
CA ALA A 333 -17.96 -1.22 -1.94
C ALA A 333 -17.30 -2.17 -2.97
N MET A 334 -16.62 -3.21 -2.48
CA MET A 334 -16.03 -4.24 -3.33
C MET A 334 -17.11 -5.07 -4.04
N ALA A 335 -18.19 -5.45 -3.34
CA ALA A 335 -19.31 -6.18 -3.92
C ALA A 335 -20.01 -5.36 -5.01
N ASP A 336 -20.21 -4.07 -4.78
CA ASP A 336 -20.81 -3.16 -5.77
C ASP A 336 -19.96 -3.08 -7.04
N LEU A 337 -18.64 -2.99 -6.90
CA LEU A 337 -17.74 -2.98 -8.05
C LEU A 337 -17.72 -4.32 -8.79
N LEU A 338 -17.69 -5.44 -8.08
CA LEU A 338 -17.60 -6.78 -8.68
C LEU A 338 -18.92 -7.28 -9.23
N GLY A 339 -20.06 -6.84 -8.66
CA GLY A 339 -21.42 -7.22 -9.07
C GLY A 339 -21.93 -6.52 -10.32
N ASP A 340 -21.34 -5.38 -10.72
CA ASP A 340 -21.76 -4.67 -11.91
C ASP A 340 -21.26 -5.37 -13.18
N ALA A 341 -22.15 -5.51 -14.17
CA ALA A 341 -21.77 -5.93 -15.50
C ALA A 341 -20.75 -4.96 -16.12
N VAL A 342 -19.76 -5.49 -16.81
CA VAL A 342 -18.74 -4.70 -17.56
C VAL A 342 -19.36 -4.04 -18.76
#